data_a962447520e4f621c0d3e3fd9b102231
#
_entry.id   a962447520e4f621c0d3e3fd9b102231
#
_cell.length_a   1.000
_cell.length_b   1.000
_cell.length_c   1.000
_cell.angle_alpha   90.00
_cell.angle_beta   90.00
_cell.angle_gamma   90.00
#
_symmetry.space_group_name_H-M   'P 1'
#
loop_
_entity.id
_entity.type
_entity.pdbx_description
1 polymer ?
#
loop_
_entity_poly.entity_id
_entity_poly.type
_entity_poly.pdbx_seq_one_letter_code
_entity_poly.pdbx_strand_id
1 'polypeptide(L)'
;GLHGQKQAVDYGVKFSGCTVHFVDAGTDSGPIILQKVVPVMDDDTEDTLADRILVQEHIAMPEALKLWAEGKLTIEGRKVKVKA
;
A
#
# COMPACT_ATOMS: atom_id res chain seq x y z
N GLY A 1 6.33 6.81 2.76
CA GLY A 1 6.84 7.82 3.68
C GLY A 1 6.39 9.22 3.33
N LEU A 2 6.63 10.16 4.20
CA LEU A 2 6.19 11.54 4.02
C LEU A 2 6.72 12.17 2.72
N HIS A 3 7.93 11.81 2.32
CA HIS A 3 8.54 12.36 1.11
C HIS A 3 7.98 11.76 -0.18
N GLY A 4 7.38 10.58 -0.09
CA GLY A 4 6.80 9.91 -1.26
C GLY A 4 5.64 10.68 -1.86
N GLN A 5 4.75 11.23 -1.02
CA GLN A 5 3.61 12.00 -1.49
C GLN A 5 4.03 13.32 -2.13
N LYS A 6 5.02 13.99 -1.55
CA LYS A 6 5.54 15.23 -2.13
C LYS A 6 6.17 14.96 -3.49
N GLN A 7 6.99 13.92 -3.59
CA GLN A 7 7.62 13.54 -4.86
C GLN A 7 6.58 13.19 -5.92
N ALA A 8 5.54 12.45 -5.55
CA ALA A 8 4.46 12.07 -6.46
C ALA A 8 3.73 13.29 -7.00
N VAL A 9 3.38 14.24 -6.13
CA VAL A 9 2.69 15.47 -6.52
C VAL A 9 3.59 16.31 -7.42
N ASP A 10 4.84 16.51 -7.03
CA ASP A 10 5.78 17.35 -7.79
C ASP A 10 6.10 16.75 -9.16
N TYR A 11 6.18 15.44 -9.25
CA TYR A 11 6.46 14.76 -10.52
C TYR A 11 5.27 14.76 -11.47
N GLY A 12 4.07 14.90 -10.93
CA GLY A 12 2.85 14.90 -11.74
C GLY A 12 2.32 13.53 -12.08
N VAL A 13 2.53 12.53 -11.21
CA VAL A 13 1.95 11.20 -11.42
C VAL A 13 0.44 11.27 -11.35
N LYS A 14 -0.24 10.35 -12.00
CA LYS A 14 -1.70 10.31 -12.03
C LYS A 14 -2.30 9.35 -11.00
N PHE A 15 -1.50 8.38 -10.54
CA PHE A 15 -1.92 7.40 -9.53
C PHE A 15 -0.82 7.23 -8.49
N SER A 16 -1.25 7.00 -7.27
CA SER A 16 -0.41 6.63 -6.15
C SER A 16 -1.13 5.53 -5.38
N GLY A 17 -0.79 5.32 -4.12
CA GLY A 17 -1.49 4.32 -3.32
C GLY A 17 -0.72 3.88 -2.10
N CYS A 18 -1.10 2.74 -1.56
CA CYS A 18 -0.42 2.13 -0.43
C CYS A 18 -0.25 0.63 -0.65
N THR A 19 0.74 0.08 0.04
CA THR A 19 1.10 -1.33 -0.05
C THR A 19 1.17 -1.91 1.35
N VAL A 20 0.53 -3.07 1.54
CA VAL A 20 0.70 -3.87 2.76
C VAL A 20 1.55 -5.07 2.39
N HIS A 21 2.65 -5.25 3.09
CA HIS A 21 3.60 -6.33 2.81
C HIS A 21 4.03 -6.99 4.11
N PHE A 22 4.56 -8.21 3.99
CA PHE A 22 5.20 -8.86 5.12
C PHE A 22 6.49 -8.12 5.46
N VAL A 23 6.84 -8.12 6.74
CA VAL A 23 8.14 -7.61 7.19
C VAL A 23 9.18 -8.70 6.99
N ASP A 24 10.27 -8.32 6.35
CA ASP A 24 11.36 -9.25 6.06
C ASP A 24 12.63 -8.76 6.75
N ALA A 25 13.24 -9.62 7.55
CA ALA A 25 14.45 -9.28 8.30
C ALA A 25 15.58 -8.91 7.33
N GLY A 26 16.16 -7.72 7.52
CA GLY A 26 17.28 -7.26 6.71
C GLY A 26 16.89 -6.58 5.40
N THR A 27 15.59 -6.47 5.10
CA THR A 27 15.11 -5.74 3.93
C THR A 27 13.97 -4.81 4.32
N ASP A 28 13.70 -3.79 3.50
CA ASP A 28 12.65 -2.83 3.76
C ASP A 28 11.26 -3.37 3.37
N SER A 29 11.22 -4.42 2.56
CA SER A 29 9.96 -4.94 2.07
C SER A 29 10.00 -6.44 1.85
N GLY A 30 9.08 -7.14 2.46
CA GLY A 30 8.78 -8.54 2.16
C GLY A 30 7.76 -8.68 1.05
N PRO A 31 7.27 -9.89 0.79
CA PRO A 31 6.26 -10.12 -0.23
C PRO A 31 5.00 -9.28 0.01
N ILE A 32 4.43 -8.78 -1.07
CA ILE A 32 3.26 -7.89 -1.01
C ILE A 32 1.99 -8.69 -0.81
N ILE A 33 1.18 -8.30 0.18
CA ILE A 33 -0.10 -8.93 0.48
C ILE A 33 -1.19 -8.30 -0.38
N LEU A 34 -1.30 -6.97 -0.35
CA LEU A 34 -2.28 -6.23 -1.15
C LEU A 34 -1.84 -4.79 -1.35
N GLN A 35 -2.42 -4.16 -2.35
CA GLN A 35 -2.20 -2.75 -2.65
C GLN A 35 -3.54 -2.08 -2.91
N LYS A 36 -3.62 -0.79 -2.56
CA LYS A 36 -4.76 0.06 -2.90
C LYS A 36 -4.25 1.21 -3.75
N VAL A 37 -4.99 1.53 -4.80
CA VAL A 37 -4.64 2.61 -5.72
C VAL A 37 -5.50 3.83 -5.39
N VAL A 38 -4.88 5.01 -5.38
CA VAL A 38 -5.59 6.28 -5.24
C VAL A 38 -5.24 7.18 -6.41
N PRO A 39 -6.22 7.95 -6.90
CA PRO A 39 -5.92 8.95 -7.94
C PRO A 39 -5.18 10.13 -7.33
N VAL A 40 -4.29 10.74 -8.12
CA VAL A 40 -3.67 12.02 -7.78
C VAL A 40 -4.41 13.08 -8.58
N MET A 41 -5.02 14.04 -7.87
CA MET A 41 -5.80 15.10 -8.50
C MET A 41 -4.87 16.25 -8.94
N ASP A 42 -5.29 17.02 -9.93
CA ASP A 42 -4.46 18.08 -10.49
C ASP A 42 -4.11 19.16 -9.46
N ASP A 43 -5.00 19.37 -8.49
CA ASP A 43 -4.82 20.36 -7.44
C ASP A 43 -4.32 19.79 -6.12
N ASP A 44 -3.87 18.52 -6.11
CA ASP A 44 -3.39 17.91 -4.88
C ASP A 44 -2.12 18.58 -4.37
N THR A 45 -2.06 18.69 -3.06
CA THR A 45 -0.84 18.98 -2.31
C THR A 45 -0.36 17.67 -1.66
N GLU A 46 0.84 17.71 -1.09
CA GLU A 46 1.35 16.60 -0.29
C GLU A 46 0.31 16.17 0.77
N ASP A 47 -0.29 17.12 1.46
CA ASP A 47 -1.23 16.84 2.55
C ASP A 47 -2.54 16.23 2.05
N THR A 48 -3.11 16.74 0.96
CA THR A 48 -4.38 16.21 0.46
C THR A 48 -4.20 14.80 -0.12
N LEU A 49 -3.09 14.54 -0.78
CA LEU A 49 -2.78 13.20 -1.26
C LEU A 49 -2.54 12.25 -0.09
N ALA A 50 -1.78 12.68 0.92
CA ALA A 50 -1.52 11.87 2.12
C ALA A 50 -2.81 11.48 2.83
N ASP A 51 -3.76 12.42 2.95
CA ASP A 51 -5.06 12.15 3.58
C ASP A 51 -5.85 11.09 2.80
N ARG A 52 -5.84 11.17 1.47
CA ARG A 52 -6.53 10.19 0.63
C ARG A 52 -5.90 8.81 0.73
N ILE A 53 -4.57 8.74 0.78
CA ILE A 53 -3.84 7.49 0.96
C ILE A 53 -4.13 6.90 2.34
N LEU A 54 -4.18 7.73 3.38
CA LEU A 54 -4.44 7.27 4.75
C LEU A 54 -5.79 6.57 4.87
N VAL A 55 -6.83 7.06 4.19
CA VAL A 55 -8.13 6.39 4.15
C VAL A 55 -7.99 4.96 3.62
N GLN A 56 -7.23 4.79 2.54
CA GLN A 56 -7.01 3.47 1.96
C GLN A 56 -6.15 2.57 2.84
N GLU A 57 -5.18 3.13 3.54
CA GLU A 57 -4.37 2.37 4.50
C GLU A 57 -5.24 1.81 5.64
N HIS A 58 -6.18 2.61 6.14
CA HIS A 58 -7.10 2.18 7.19
C HIS A 58 -8.06 1.08 6.74
N ILE A 59 -8.26 0.93 5.44
CA ILE A 59 -9.04 -0.16 4.85
C ILE A 59 -8.13 -1.36 4.57
N ALA A 60 -6.95 -1.11 4.02
CA ALA A 60 -6.04 -2.16 3.57
C ALA A 60 -5.46 -2.98 4.73
N MET A 61 -5.09 -2.35 5.83
CA MET A 61 -4.46 -3.03 6.94
C MET A 61 -5.38 -4.06 7.60
N PRO A 62 -6.62 -3.72 7.98
CA PRO A 62 -7.55 -4.73 8.52
C PRO A 62 -7.85 -5.85 7.52
N GLU A 63 -7.95 -5.55 6.24
CA GLU A 63 -8.18 -6.56 5.20
C GLU A 63 -7.03 -7.56 5.14
N ALA A 64 -5.79 -7.08 5.16
CA ALA A 64 -4.60 -7.93 5.15
C ALA A 64 -4.53 -8.79 6.41
N LEU A 65 -4.79 -8.20 7.57
CA LEU A 65 -4.78 -8.92 8.85
C LEU A 65 -5.85 -10.01 8.87
N LYS A 66 -7.03 -9.74 8.32
CA LYS A 66 -8.10 -10.72 8.23
C LYS A 66 -7.69 -11.91 7.37
N LEU A 67 -7.12 -11.65 6.20
CA LEU A 67 -6.63 -12.70 5.31
C LEU A 67 -5.58 -13.58 5.99
N TRP A 68 -4.66 -12.94 6.71
CA TRP A 68 -3.64 -13.66 7.45
C TRP A 68 -4.24 -14.51 8.58
N ALA A 69 -5.14 -13.93 9.36
CA ALA A 69 -5.79 -14.61 10.49
C ALA A 69 -6.62 -15.81 10.03
N GLU A 70 -7.22 -15.73 8.83
CA GLU A 70 -8.01 -16.81 8.24
C GLU A 70 -7.15 -17.88 7.55
N GLY A 71 -5.82 -17.73 7.57
CA GLY A 71 -4.91 -18.68 6.96
C GLY A 71 -4.97 -18.71 5.44
N LYS A 72 -5.38 -17.60 4.82
CA LYS A 72 -5.57 -17.53 3.37
C LYS A 72 -4.34 -17.12 2.59
N LEU A 73 -3.24 -16.79 3.26
CA LEU A 73 -2.04 -16.30 2.60
C LEU A 73 -1.00 -17.41 2.48
N THR A 74 -0.47 -17.57 1.29
CA THR A 74 0.65 -18.50 1.01
C THR A 74 1.76 -17.72 0.32
N ILE A 75 2.99 -17.84 0.85
CA ILE A 75 4.16 -17.18 0.28
C ILE A 75 4.90 -18.13 -0.63
N GLU A 76 5.11 -17.71 -1.88
CA GLU A 76 5.91 -18.47 -2.86
C GLU A 76 6.96 -17.51 -3.44
N GLY A 77 8.18 -17.56 -2.91
CA GLY A 77 9.24 -16.63 -3.27
C GLY A 77 8.87 -15.19 -2.92
N ARG A 78 8.75 -14.34 -3.91
CA ARG A 78 8.35 -12.93 -3.74
C ARG A 78 6.83 -12.72 -3.84
N LYS A 79 6.08 -13.77 -4.13
CA LYS A 79 4.64 -13.63 -4.36
C LYS A 79 3.85 -14.14 -3.16
N VAL A 80 2.77 -13.42 -2.86
CA VAL A 80 1.77 -13.88 -1.90
C VAL A 80 0.53 -14.27 -2.68
N LYS A 81 0.10 -15.52 -2.49
CA LYS A 81 -1.15 -16.01 -3.10
C LYS A 81 -2.24 -15.99 -2.04
N VAL A 82 -3.42 -15.57 -2.46
CA VAL A 82 -4.59 -15.50 -1.59
C VAL A 82 -5.55 -16.61 -1.97
N LYS A 83 -5.92 -17.45 -1.01
CA LYS A 83 -6.92 -18.49 -1.22
C LYS A 83 -8.30 -17.88 -1.38
N ALA A 84 -9.05 -18.45 -2.30
CA ALA A 84 -10.44 -18.06 -2.51
C ALA A 84 -11.33 -18.48 -1.31
#